data_d92fd3abb3ddeb58d569ba6d8cfbae13
#
_entry.id   d92fd3abb3ddeb58d569ba6d8cfbae13
#
_cell.length_a   1.000
_cell.length_b   1.000
_cell.length_c   1.000
_cell.angle_alpha   90.00
_cell.angle_beta   90.00
_cell.angle_gamma   90.00
#
_symmetry.space_group_name_H-M   'P 1'
#
loop_
_entity.id
_entity.type
_entity.pdbx_description
1 polymer ?
#
loop_
_entity_poly.entity_id
_entity_poly.type
_entity_poly.pdbx_seq_one_letter_code
_entity_poly.pdbx_strand_id
1 'polypeptide(L)'
;GAPWPPVKAAGSGRAAPWGTAAARGPLNGTIRASMHVLFDEAGKFLAGRILSEAEASAQVELDSGKRVKVKAANQLLRFDKPAPAELLAQAQAQAPEVEAQLAWEFAPDTEFSFEALAADYFGDTPGVVQQTAMLMALQDAPHYFRRAGKGRFKKAPAEIVAQALAAIEKKKQQAAQIAGWADELASGQTPQPIREQLYKILFRPDKNAPEYKAVVEASRSTQQAPLTLLQRAGAIKSPYQFHWQRFLFENFPKGTAFAPGLAAPAITEELPVANVQAFSIDDSQTT
;
A
#
# COMPACT_ATOMS: atom_id res chain seq x y z
N GLY A 1 -13.89 70.96 47.49
CA GLY A 1 -14.00 71.23 48.89
C GLY A 1 -14.17 69.99 49.70
N ALA A 2 -13.53 69.93 50.76
CA ALA A 2 -13.60 69.18 51.95
C ALA A 2 -12.53 68.08 52.16
N PRO A 3 -11.90 68.11 53.33
CA PRO A 3 -10.59 67.58 53.58
C PRO A 3 -10.60 66.21 54.33
N TRP A 4 -9.47 65.59 54.32
CA TRP A 4 -9.16 64.38 55.09
C TRP A 4 -9.19 64.61 56.64
N PRO A 5 -9.60 63.62 57.40
CA PRO A 5 -9.22 63.60 58.83
C PRO A 5 -8.13 62.57 59.14
N PRO A 6 -7.51 62.68 60.34
CA PRO A 6 -6.11 62.35 60.58
C PRO A 6 -5.88 60.94 61.15
N VAL A 7 -4.61 60.55 61.03
CA VAL A 7 -3.94 59.42 61.65
C VAL A 7 -4.02 59.47 63.17
N LYS A 8 -4.36 58.33 63.83
CA LYS A 8 -4.06 58.13 65.29
C LYS A 8 -3.06 56.98 65.44
N ALA A 9 -2.04 57.30 66.19
CA ALA A 9 -0.94 56.45 66.53
C ALA A 9 -1.21 55.60 67.77
N ALA A 10 -0.48 54.49 67.81
CA ALA A 10 0.09 53.77 68.95
C ALA A 10 -0.84 53.12 70.02
N GLY A 11 -0.71 51.81 70.08
CA GLY A 11 -1.08 50.97 71.20
C GLY A 11 -0.18 49.74 71.31
N SER A 12 0.76 49.78 72.17
CA SER A 12 1.70 48.74 72.62
C SER A 12 0.97 47.53 73.19
N GLY A 13 1.36 46.30 72.83
CA GLY A 13 0.80 45.14 73.51
C GLY A 13 1.35 43.78 73.10
N ARG A 14 2.42 43.34 73.70
CA ARG A 14 2.79 41.96 74.07
C ARG A 14 2.96 40.92 72.95
N ALA A 15 4.19 40.44 72.91
CA ALA A 15 4.66 39.20 72.29
C ALA A 15 3.96 37.98 72.92
N ALA A 16 3.57 36.98 72.10
CA ALA A 16 3.25 35.63 72.53
C ALA A 16 3.69 34.66 71.43
N PRO A 17 3.85 33.35 71.68
CA PRO A 17 5.09 32.67 71.42
C PRO A 17 5.14 31.91 70.13
N TRP A 18 6.30 31.58 69.70
CA TRP A 18 6.77 30.75 68.64
C TRP A 18 5.91 29.52 68.34
N GLY A 19 5.06 29.57 67.33
CA GLY A 19 4.46 28.40 66.67
C GLY A 19 5.51 27.77 65.79
N THR A 20 5.82 26.54 66.07
CA THR A 20 6.71 25.64 65.36
C THR A 20 6.58 25.78 63.83
N ALA A 21 7.68 26.16 63.22
CA ALA A 21 7.86 26.03 61.77
C ALA A 21 7.70 24.55 61.38
N ALA A 22 6.58 24.22 60.77
CA ALA A 22 6.45 22.95 60.03
C ALA A 22 7.55 22.91 59.01
N ALA A 23 8.49 22.04 59.21
CA ALA A 23 9.54 21.70 58.25
C ALA A 23 8.87 21.38 56.93
N ARG A 24 9.02 22.26 55.96
CA ARG A 24 8.85 21.89 54.54
C ARG A 24 9.89 20.82 54.29
N GLY A 25 9.43 19.57 54.21
CA GLY A 25 10.24 18.46 53.73
C GLY A 25 10.89 18.81 52.42
N PRO A 26 12.04 18.26 52.11
CA PRO A 26 12.73 18.52 50.86
C PRO A 26 11.78 18.20 49.73
N LEU A 27 11.54 19.17 48.84
CA LEU A 27 10.99 18.93 47.53
C LEU A 27 12.00 18.02 46.81
N ASN A 28 11.91 16.73 47.06
CA ASN A 28 12.51 15.72 46.17
C ASN A 28 11.78 15.81 44.85
N GLY A 29 12.05 16.88 44.12
CA GLY A 29 11.90 16.91 42.68
C GLY A 29 12.91 15.96 42.09
N THR A 30 12.64 14.66 42.15
CA THR A 30 13.22 13.72 41.23
C THR A 30 12.83 14.28 39.85
N ILE A 31 13.79 14.86 39.16
CA ILE A 31 13.69 15.14 37.74
C ILE A 31 13.44 13.75 37.11
N ARG A 32 12.19 13.38 36.97
CA ARG A 32 11.83 12.21 36.17
C ARG A 32 12.39 12.49 34.80
N ALA A 33 13.39 11.72 34.38
CA ALA A 33 13.86 11.69 33.04
C ALA A 33 12.64 11.68 32.11
N SER A 34 12.66 12.51 31.10
CA SER A 34 11.52 12.68 30.19
C SER A 34 11.20 11.34 29.53
N MET A 35 10.24 10.60 30.09
CA MET A 35 9.86 9.31 29.59
C MET A 35 9.04 9.49 28.32
N HIS A 36 9.47 8.83 27.25
CA HIS A 36 8.78 8.79 25.97
C HIS A 36 8.04 7.46 25.82
N VAL A 37 7.06 7.44 24.93
CA VAL A 37 6.31 6.23 24.62
C VAL A 37 6.14 6.09 23.10
N LEU A 38 6.37 4.88 22.59
CA LEU A 38 5.97 4.42 21.28
C LEU A 38 4.58 3.78 21.39
N PHE A 39 3.65 4.15 20.53
CA PHE A 39 2.28 3.65 20.56
C PHE A 39 1.70 3.45 19.15
N ASP A 40 0.65 2.64 19.07
CA ASP A 40 -0.10 2.38 17.83
C ASP A 40 -1.37 3.23 17.80
N GLU A 41 -1.50 4.10 16.81
CA GLU A 41 -2.73 4.84 16.50
C GLU A 41 -3.22 4.48 15.10
N ALA A 42 -4.32 3.74 15.03
CA ALA A 42 -4.94 3.31 13.77
C ALA A 42 -3.96 2.60 12.79
N GLY A 43 -3.05 1.79 13.32
CA GLY A 43 -2.07 1.04 12.53
C GLY A 43 -0.80 1.82 12.18
N LYS A 44 -0.65 3.05 12.68
CA LYS A 44 0.57 3.86 12.54
C LYS A 44 1.32 3.89 13.87
N PHE A 45 2.62 3.72 13.80
CA PHE A 45 3.48 3.89 14.97
C PHE A 45 3.83 5.36 15.13
N LEU A 46 3.52 5.87 16.32
CA LEU A 46 3.82 7.22 16.74
C LEU A 46 4.62 7.18 18.03
N ALA A 47 5.47 8.16 18.24
CA ALA A 47 6.22 8.33 19.47
C ALA A 47 6.06 9.76 20.00
N GLY A 48 6.08 9.91 21.30
CA GLY A 48 5.96 11.22 21.94
C GLY A 48 6.33 11.20 23.42
N ARG A 49 6.37 12.39 24.00
CA ARG A 49 6.70 12.59 25.43
C ARG A 49 5.47 12.42 26.29
N ILE A 50 5.58 11.64 27.35
CA ILE A 50 4.51 11.48 28.34
C ILE A 50 4.44 12.76 29.21
N LEU A 51 3.28 13.43 29.18
CA LEU A 51 3.01 14.61 30.01
C LEU A 51 2.38 14.23 31.33
N SER A 52 1.43 13.32 31.31
CA SER A 52 0.75 12.79 32.47
C SER A 52 0.30 11.35 32.23
N GLU A 53 0.20 10.60 33.30
CA GLU A 53 -0.19 9.20 33.26
C GLU A 53 -1.35 8.96 34.24
N ALA A 54 -2.30 8.16 33.78
CA ALA A 54 -3.39 7.62 34.59
C ALA A 54 -3.42 6.11 34.40
N GLU A 55 -4.12 5.39 35.23
CA GLU A 55 -4.13 3.93 35.27
C GLU A 55 -4.50 3.28 33.91
N ALA A 56 -5.41 3.89 33.17
CA ALA A 56 -5.89 3.35 31.87
C ALA A 56 -5.35 4.08 30.63
N SER A 57 -4.63 5.21 30.79
CA SER A 57 -4.19 6.03 29.65
C SER A 57 -3.09 7.02 30.03
N ALA A 58 -2.29 7.43 29.04
CA ALA A 58 -1.33 8.51 29.18
C ALA A 58 -1.68 9.68 28.24
N GLN A 59 -1.37 10.90 28.65
CA GLN A 59 -1.38 12.06 27.78
C GLN A 59 0.00 12.24 27.19
N VAL A 60 0.09 12.18 25.89
CA VAL A 60 1.34 12.18 25.14
C VAL A 60 1.40 13.41 24.23
N GLU A 61 2.51 14.10 24.23
CA GLU A 61 2.79 15.22 23.33
C GLU A 61 3.69 14.73 22.19
N LEU A 62 3.20 14.88 20.97
CA LEU A 62 3.95 14.57 19.75
C LEU A 62 4.93 15.72 19.44
N ASP A 63 5.93 15.47 18.59
CA ASP A 63 6.88 16.49 18.13
C ASP A 63 6.21 17.68 17.42
N SER A 64 5.02 17.47 16.85
CA SER A 64 4.19 18.54 16.31
C SER A 64 3.53 19.46 17.36
N GLY A 65 3.73 19.20 18.65
CA GLY A 65 3.05 19.89 19.76
C GLY A 65 1.62 19.42 20.02
N LYS A 66 1.09 18.50 19.19
CA LYS A 66 -0.24 17.93 19.36
C LYS A 66 -0.26 17.00 20.58
N ARG A 67 -1.27 17.17 21.43
CA ARG A 67 -1.50 16.28 22.58
C ARG A 67 -2.54 15.23 22.25
N VAL A 68 -2.19 13.98 22.54
CA VAL A 68 -3.02 12.80 22.24
C VAL A 68 -3.19 11.99 23.53
N LYS A 69 -4.41 11.51 23.78
CA LYS A 69 -4.69 10.57 24.87
C LYS A 69 -4.50 9.15 24.35
N VAL A 70 -3.47 8.46 24.86
CA VAL A 70 -3.11 7.10 24.46
C VAL A 70 -3.56 6.12 25.55
N LYS A 71 -4.39 5.14 25.17
CA LYS A 71 -4.80 4.07 26.07
C LYS A 71 -3.60 3.19 26.43
N ALA A 72 -3.55 2.65 27.65
CA ALA A 72 -2.49 1.76 28.10
C ALA A 72 -2.26 0.58 27.13
N ALA A 73 -3.35 -0.02 26.63
CA ALA A 73 -3.28 -1.12 25.65
C ALA A 73 -2.67 -0.73 24.29
N ASN A 74 -2.53 0.56 23.99
CA ASN A 74 -1.94 1.04 22.75
C ASN A 74 -0.45 1.42 22.91
N GLN A 75 0.04 1.50 24.13
CA GLN A 75 1.44 1.75 24.43
C GLN A 75 2.23 0.48 24.13
N LEU A 76 3.26 0.60 23.31
CA LEU A 76 4.07 -0.53 22.83
C LEU A 76 5.41 -0.59 23.56
N LEU A 77 6.11 0.54 23.67
CA LEU A 77 7.43 0.61 24.25
C LEU A 77 7.63 1.94 24.98
N ARG A 78 8.26 1.92 26.15
CA ARG A 78 8.65 3.10 26.89
C ARG A 78 10.16 3.28 26.84
N PHE A 79 10.63 4.51 26.65
CA PHE A 79 12.04 4.79 26.49
C PHE A 79 12.41 6.21 26.96
N ASP A 80 13.68 6.40 27.26
CA ASP A 80 14.21 7.71 27.64
C ASP A 80 14.99 8.37 26.50
N LYS A 81 15.72 7.58 25.74
CA LYS A 81 16.53 8.00 24.58
C LYS A 81 16.40 6.98 23.45
N PRO A 82 16.52 7.41 22.19
CA PRO A 82 16.69 8.79 21.67
C PRO A 82 15.40 9.62 21.74
N ALA A 83 15.40 10.85 21.17
CA ALA A 83 14.18 11.64 21.05
C ALA A 83 13.13 10.93 20.18
N PRO A 84 11.80 11.18 20.36
CA PRO A 84 10.74 10.43 19.64
C PRO A 84 10.87 10.43 18.13
N ALA A 85 11.13 11.58 17.50
CA ALA A 85 11.33 11.66 16.04
C ALA A 85 12.59 10.94 15.60
N GLU A 86 13.65 11.03 16.39
CA GLU A 86 14.91 10.37 16.08
C GLU A 86 14.78 8.84 16.18
N LEU A 87 14.06 8.34 17.19
CA LEU A 87 13.75 6.91 17.31
C LEU A 87 13.04 6.39 16.06
N LEU A 88 11.98 7.07 15.63
CA LEU A 88 11.22 6.65 14.45
C LEU A 88 12.07 6.69 13.18
N ALA A 89 12.89 7.73 12.99
CA ALA A 89 13.76 7.87 11.83
C ALA A 89 14.85 6.77 11.81
N GLN A 90 15.52 6.52 12.94
CA GLN A 90 16.53 5.47 13.06
C GLN A 90 15.93 4.07 12.87
N ALA A 91 14.79 3.79 13.49
CA ALA A 91 14.08 2.53 13.35
C ALA A 91 13.60 2.29 11.92
N GLN A 92 13.09 3.32 11.24
CA GLN A 92 12.68 3.23 9.85
C GLN A 92 13.85 2.99 8.90
N ALA A 93 15.03 3.54 9.18
CA ALA A 93 16.24 3.28 8.42
C ALA A 93 16.76 1.84 8.65
N GLN A 94 16.62 1.31 9.87
CA GLN A 94 17.10 -0.02 10.23
C GLN A 94 16.10 -1.14 9.91
N ALA A 95 14.79 -0.86 9.84
CA ALA A 95 13.77 -1.89 9.58
C ALA A 95 14.00 -2.70 8.30
N PRO A 96 14.46 -2.11 7.16
CA PRO A 96 14.78 -2.88 5.95
C PRO A 96 15.99 -3.82 6.10
N GLU A 97 16.85 -3.63 7.10
CA GLU A 97 18.01 -4.48 7.38
C GLU A 97 17.58 -5.78 8.09
N VAL A 98 16.36 -5.81 8.66
CA VAL A 98 15.82 -7.01 9.29
C VAL A 98 15.35 -7.97 8.20
N GLU A 99 16.02 -9.10 8.07
CA GLU A 99 15.61 -10.16 7.15
C GLU A 99 14.36 -10.86 7.66
N ALA A 100 13.22 -10.57 7.05
CA ALA A 100 11.92 -11.09 7.49
C ALA A 100 11.84 -12.62 7.47
N GLN A 101 12.53 -13.27 6.53
CA GLN A 101 12.61 -14.73 6.48
C GLN A 101 13.39 -15.29 7.67
N LEU A 102 14.54 -14.72 7.97
CA LEU A 102 15.36 -15.14 9.11
C LEU A 102 14.61 -14.90 10.43
N ALA A 103 13.99 -13.74 10.59
CA ALA A 103 13.13 -13.44 11.74
C ALA A 103 11.98 -14.45 11.88
N TRP A 104 11.40 -14.91 10.75
CA TRP A 104 10.37 -15.93 10.74
C TRP A 104 10.89 -17.30 11.17
N GLU A 105 12.11 -17.66 10.82
CA GLU A 105 12.75 -18.91 11.26
C GLU A 105 12.97 -18.93 12.79
N PHE A 106 13.42 -17.81 13.38
CA PHE A 106 13.60 -17.66 14.83
C PHE A 106 12.26 -17.56 15.59
N ALA A 107 11.20 -17.08 14.96
CA ALA A 107 9.93 -16.85 15.63
C ALA A 107 9.30 -18.15 16.14
N PRO A 108 8.76 -18.19 17.37
CA PRO A 108 8.04 -19.34 17.88
C PRO A 108 6.70 -19.55 17.18
N ASP A 109 6.20 -20.78 17.19
CA ASP A 109 4.88 -21.12 16.59
C ASP A 109 3.70 -20.55 17.38
N THR A 110 3.93 -20.17 18.66
CA THR A 110 2.96 -19.53 19.51
C THR A 110 2.92 -18.02 19.28
N GLU A 111 1.98 -17.33 19.92
CA GLU A 111 1.94 -15.87 19.91
C GLU A 111 3.14 -15.28 20.70
N PHE A 112 3.80 -14.28 20.14
CA PHE A 112 4.98 -13.65 20.70
C PHE A 112 4.90 -12.11 20.62
N SER A 113 5.68 -11.41 21.44
CA SER A 113 5.85 -9.97 21.34
C SER A 113 7.04 -9.61 20.45
N PHE A 114 6.98 -8.43 19.84
CA PHE A 114 8.11 -7.94 19.02
C PHE A 114 9.40 -7.79 19.83
N GLU A 115 9.31 -7.50 21.12
CA GLU A 115 10.44 -7.37 22.02
C GLU A 115 11.14 -8.73 22.22
N ALA A 116 10.38 -9.80 22.42
CA ALA A 116 10.92 -11.14 22.55
C ALA A 116 11.64 -11.57 21.26
N LEU A 117 11.01 -11.38 20.10
CA LEU A 117 11.67 -11.71 18.84
C LEU A 117 12.89 -10.82 18.56
N ALA A 118 12.87 -9.55 18.96
CA ALA A 118 14.03 -8.68 18.84
C ALA A 118 15.21 -9.18 19.69
N ALA A 119 14.94 -9.72 20.88
CA ALA A 119 15.98 -10.32 21.73
C ALA A 119 16.57 -11.59 21.08
N ASP A 120 15.74 -12.43 20.49
CA ASP A 120 16.18 -13.64 19.79
C ASP A 120 17.01 -13.31 18.52
N TYR A 121 16.65 -12.22 17.84
CA TYR A 121 17.27 -11.84 16.56
C TYR A 121 18.56 -11.00 16.74
N PHE A 122 18.54 -9.98 17.61
CA PHE A 122 19.65 -9.04 17.80
C PHE A 122 20.57 -9.40 18.99
N GLY A 123 20.12 -10.30 19.87
CA GLY A 123 20.78 -10.68 21.14
C GLY A 123 20.00 -10.21 22.36
N ASP A 124 20.37 -10.72 23.53
CA ASP A 124 19.61 -10.66 24.80
C ASP A 124 19.13 -9.26 25.25
N THR A 125 19.80 -8.20 24.81
CA THR A 125 19.47 -6.83 25.21
C THR A 125 19.41 -5.87 24.01
N PRO A 126 18.43 -6.03 23.11
CA PRO A 126 18.29 -5.13 21.96
C PRO A 126 17.96 -3.70 22.40
N GLY A 127 18.62 -2.73 21.76
CA GLY A 127 18.32 -1.32 21.98
C GLY A 127 16.89 -0.94 21.55
N VAL A 128 16.39 0.17 22.05
CA VAL A 128 15.03 0.68 21.71
C VAL A 128 14.83 0.84 20.21
N VAL A 129 15.87 1.28 19.49
CA VAL A 129 15.85 1.41 18.02
C VAL A 129 15.68 0.06 17.36
N GLN A 130 16.43 -0.97 17.79
CA GLN A 130 16.33 -2.33 17.24
C GLN A 130 14.97 -2.97 17.52
N GLN A 131 14.43 -2.79 18.71
CA GLN A 131 13.07 -3.26 19.05
C GLN A 131 12.01 -2.58 18.19
N THR A 132 12.13 -1.28 17.98
CA THR A 132 11.21 -0.52 17.12
C THR A 132 11.37 -0.90 15.64
N ALA A 133 12.60 -1.12 15.18
CA ALA A 133 12.88 -1.61 13.83
C ALA A 133 12.29 -3.01 13.59
N MET A 134 12.44 -3.93 14.56
CA MET A 134 11.79 -5.24 14.52
C MET A 134 10.26 -5.11 14.42
N LEU A 135 9.64 -4.26 15.24
CA LEU A 135 8.20 -4.02 15.19
C LEU A 135 7.73 -3.54 13.82
N MET A 136 8.47 -2.61 13.19
CA MET A 136 8.18 -2.12 11.84
C MET A 136 8.36 -3.21 10.79
N ALA A 137 9.45 -3.97 10.85
CA ALA A 137 9.73 -5.08 9.92
C ALA A 137 8.65 -6.16 9.99
N LEU A 138 8.18 -6.52 11.18
CA LEU A 138 7.10 -7.48 11.37
C LEU A 138 5.77 -6.98 10.78
N GLN A 139 5.49 -5.68 10.86
CA GLN A 139 4.29 -5.08 10.27
C GLN A 139 4.36 -5.05 8.75
N ASP A 140 5.55 -4.81 8.18
CA ASP A 140 5.76 -4.70 6.73
C ASP A 140 5.85 -6.07 6.03
N ALA A 141 5.92 -7.15 6.81
CA ALA A 141 5.99 -8.52 6.32
C ALA A 141 4.74 -9.38 6.68
N PRO A 142 3.52 -8.98 6.26
CA PRO A 142 2.26 -9.65 6.64
C PRO A 142 2.14 -11.09 6.11
N HIS A 143 2.95 -11.47 5.15
CA HIS A 143 3.02 -12.83 4.61
C HIS A 143 3.82 -13.78 5.52
N TYR A 144 4.73 -13.25 6.35
CA TYR A 144 5.46 -14.01 7.35
C TYR A 144 4.78 -13.97 8.72
N PHE A 145 4.19 -12.81 9.09
CA PHE A 145 3.67 -12.58 10.44
C PHE A 145 2.25 -12.02 10.40
N ARG A 146 1.38 -12.61 11.21
CA ARG A 146 0.02 -12.11 11.41
C ARG A 146 -0.05 -11.36 12.73
N ARG A 147 -0.67 -10.19 12.71
CA ARG A 147 -0.93 -9.44 13.95
C ARG A 147 -1.92 -10.20 14.83
N ALA A 148 -1.53 -10.49 16.05
CA ALA A 148 -2.37 -11.13 17.06
C ALA A 148 -2.90 -10.12 18.09
N GLY A 149 -2.24 -8.95 18.19
CA GLY A 149 -2.60 -7.87 19.09
C GLY A 149 -1.70 -6.65 18.85
N LYS A 150 -1.73 -5.70 19.75
CA LYS A 150 -0.82 -4.56 19.68
C LYS A 150 0.57 -4.97 20.16
N GLY A 151 1.54 -4.87 19.26
CA GLY A 151 2.89 -5.35 19.51
C GLY A 151 3.03 -6.88 19.58
N ARG A 152 1.96 -7.63 19.29
CA ARG A 152 1.97 -9.09 19.31
C ARG A 152 1.70 -9.67 17.95
N PHE A 153 2.42 -10.74 17.63
CA PHE A 153 2.42 -11.38 16.34
C PHE A 153 2.33 -12.90 16.48
N LYS A 154 1.95 -13.54 15.39
CA LYS A 154 1.96 -14.98 15.24
C LYS A 154 2.61 -15.34 13.93
N LYS A 155 3.48 -16.34 13.94
CA LYS A 155 4.14 -16.90 12.77
C LYS A 155 3.11 -17.45 11.78
N ALA A 156 3.25 -17.13 10.51
CA ALA A 156 2.45 -17.74 9.46
C ALA A 156 2.97 -19.16 9.16
N PRO A 157 2.08 -20.14 8.87
CA PRO A 157 2.49 -21.47 8.46
C PRO A 157 3.37 -21.45 7.22
N ALA A 158 4.35 -22.34 7.12
CA ALA A 158 5.32 -22.40 6.03
C ALA A 158 4.66 -22.50 4.64
N GLU A 159 3.58 -23.28 4.54
CA GLU A 159 2.81 -23.42 3.29
C GLU A 159 2.22 -22.09 2.82
N ILE A 160 1.67 -21.30 3.76
CA ILE A 160 1.09 -19.98 3.46
C ILE A 160 2.18 -19.00 3.04
N VAL A 161 3.34 -19.03 3.71
CA VAL A 161 4.51 -18.21 3.34
C VAL A 161 4.99 -18.56 1.93
N ALA A 162 5.15 -19.85 1.63
CA ALA A 162 5.58 -20.31 0.31
C ALA A 162 4.62 -19.86 -0.80
N GLN A 163 3.29 -20.01 -0.58
CA GLN A 163 2.27 -19.55 -1.53
C GLN A 163 2.30 -18.04 -1.71
N ALA A 164 2.45 -17.27 -0.63
CA ALA A 164 2.52 -15.82 -0.69
C ALA A 164 3.77 -15.33 -1.43
N LEU A 165 4.93 -15.93 -1.18
CA LEU A 165 6.18 -15.62 -1.88
C LEU A 165 6.09 -15.94 -3.38
N ALA A 166 5.53 -17.10 -3.73
CA ALA A 166 5.29 -17.46 -5.12
C ALA A 166 4.35 -16.47 -5.83
N ALA A 167 3.30 -16.00 -5.14
CA ALA A 167 2.38 -15.00 -5.67
C ALA A 167 3.06 -13.62 -5.85
N ILE A 168 3.91 -13.21 -4.90
CA ILE A 168 4.69 -11.96 -4.98
C ILE A 168 5.65 -12.04 -6.17
N GLU A 169 6.39 -13.14 -6.32
CA GLU A 169 7.33 -13.33 -7.41
C GLU A 169 6.62 -13.34 -8.78
N LYS A 170 5.50 -14.06 -8.89
CA LYS A 170 4.66 -14.05 -10.10
C LYS A 170 4.19 -12.64 -10.46
N LYS A 171 3.76 -11.86 -9.45
CA LYS A 171 3.32 -10.46 -9.66
C LYS A 171 4.47 -9.58 -10.11
N LYS A 172 5.68 -9.78 -9.55
CA LYS A 172 6.90 -9.05 -9.92
C LYS A 172 7.30 -9.37 -11.37
N GLN A 173 7.29 -10.65 -11.76
CA GLN A 173 7.56 -11.08 -13.14
C GLN A 173 6.54 -10.50 -14.11
N GLN A 174 5.25 -10.52 -13.76
CA GLN A 174 4.21 -9.93 -14.60
C GLN A 174 4.38 -8.41 -14.74
N ALA A 175 4.77 -7.70 -13.68
CA ALA A 175 5.04 -6.28 -13.75
C ALA A 175 6.25 -5.98 -14.66
N ALA A 176 7.33 -6.74 -14.55
CA ALA A 176 8.50 -6.62 -15.41
C ALA A 176 8.17 -6.91 -16.89
N GLN A 177 7.32 -7.90 -17.15
CA GLN A 177 6.85 -8.23 -18.48
C GLN A 177 5.99 -7.10 -19.08
N ILE A 178 5.08 -6.51 -18.30
CA ILE A 178 4.27 -5.36 -18.71
C ILE A 178 5.17 -4.18 -19.09
N ALA A 179 6.15 -3.86 -18.24
CA ALA A 179 7.10 -2.79 -18.51
C ALA A 179 7.92 -3.05 -19.77
N GLY A 180 8.44 -4.27 -19.96
CA GLY A 180 9.15 -4.64 -21.19
C GLY A 180 8.32 -4.45 -22.46
N TRP A 181 7.07 -4.91 -22.45
CA TRP A 181 6.16 -4.69 -23.59
C TRP A 181 5.81 -3.21 -23.81
N ALA A 182 5.71 -2.43 -22.73
CA ALA A 182 5.48 -0.99 -22.82
C ALA A 182 6.67 -0.27 -23.49
N ASP A 183 7.89 -0.66 -23.15
CA ASP A 183 9.12 -0.11 -23.72
C ASP A 183 9.25 -0.50 -25.22
N GLU A 184 8.92 -1.74 -25.59
CA GLU A 184 8.88 -2.16 -26.99
C GLU A 184 7.88 -1.32 -27.80
N LEU A 185 6.67 -1.12 -27.28
CA LEU A 185 5.66 -0.27 -27.92
C LEU A 185 6.13 1.19 -28.05
N ALA A 186 6.76 1.72 -27.00
CA ALA A 186 7.30 3.09 -26.98
C ALA A 186 8.41 3.25 -28.04
N SER A 187 9.22 2.22 -28.27
CA SER A 187 10.26 2.19 -29.31
C SER A 187 9.71 2.00 -30.74
N GLY A 188 8.41 1.75 -30.90
CA GLY A 188 7.75 1.56 -32.19
C GLY A 188 7.68 0.11 -32.66
N GLN A 189 7.82 -0.85 -31.75
CA GLN A 189 7.68 -2.27 -32.02
C GLN A 189 6.45 -2.82 -31.32
N THR A 190 5.72 -3.74 -31.95
CA THR A 190 4.56 -4.39 -31.33
C THR A 190 4.96 -5.77 -30.84
N PRO A 191 4.93 -6.02 -29.50
CA PRO A 191 5.14 -7.35 -28.94
C PRO A 191 4.14 -8.37 -29.49
N GLN A 192 4.57 -9.61 -29.67
CA GLN A 192 3.73 -10.68 -30.22
C GLN A 192 2.43 -10.89 -29.43
N PRO A 193 2.41 -10.94 -28.07
CA PRO A 193 1.17 -11.12 -27.30
C PRO A 193 0.16 -9.99 -27.54
N ILE A 194 0.64 -8.75 -27.67
CA ILE A 194 -0.22 -7.60 -27.96
C ILE A 194 -0.77 -7.69 -29.39
N ARG A 195 0.03 -8.14 -30.35
CA ARG A 195 -0.40 -8.34 -31.73
C ARG A 195 -1.51 -9.38 -31.83
N GLU A 196 -1.41 -10.49 -31.13
CA GLU A 196 -2.40 -11.56 -31.10
C GLU A 196 -3.72 -11.13 -30.45
N GLN A 197 -3.66 -10.28 -29.43
CA GLN A 197 -4.82 -9.78 -28.70
C GLN A 197 -5.30 -8.40 -29.18
N LEU A 198 -4.73 -7.87 -30.27
CA LEU A 198 -4.89 -6.48 -30.69
C LEU A 198 -6.34 -6.01 -30.72
N TYR A 199 -7.19 -6.74 -31.42
CA TYR A 199 -8.59 -6.33 -31.60
C TYR A 199 -9.43 -6.50 -30.34
N LYS A 200 -9.06 -7.44 -29.46
CA LYS A 200 -9.67 -7.57 -28.14
C LYS A 200 -9.29 -6.38 -27.26
N ILE A 201 -8.02 -5.96 -27.29
CA ILE A 201 -7.53 -4.79 -26.56
C ILE A 201 -8.24 -3.51 -27.03
N LEU A 202 -8.49 -3.37 -28.34
CA LEU A 202 -9.10 -2.18 -28.91
C LEU A 202 -10.62 -2.13 -28.77
N PHE A 203 -11.32 -3.25 -28.92
CA PHE A 203 -12.79 -3.26 -29.04
C PHE A 203 -13.51 -3.82 -27.82
N ARG A 204 -12.88 -4.69 -27.04
CA ARG A 204 -13.43 -5.27 -25.81
C ARG A 204 -12.32 -5.46 -24.77
N PRO A 205 -11.74 -4.36 -24.25
CA PRO A 205 -10.58 -4.44 -23.39
C PRO A 205 -10.90 -5.10 -22.03
N ASP A 206 -10.06 -6.07 -21.67
CA ASP A 206 -9.94 -6.50 -20.29
C ASP A 206 -8.87 -5.63 -19.60
N LYS A 207 -9.32 -4.75 -18.72
CA LYS A 207 -8.44 -3.81 -17.99
C LYS A 207 -7.43 -4.51 -17.07
N ASN A 208 -7.66 -5.77 -16.72
CA ASN A 208 -6.77 -6.56 -15.89
C ASN A 208 -5.71 -7.32 -16.70
N ALA A 209 -5.91 -7.49 -18.00
CA ALA A 209 -4.98 -8.18 -18.88
C ALA A 209 -3.62 -7.45 -18.95
N PRO A 210 -2.49 -8.17 -18.86
CA PRO A 210 -1.17 -7.57 -18.93
C PRO A 210 -0.91 -6.84 -20.25
N GLU A 211 -1.42 -7.34 -21.38
CA GLU A 211 -1.32 -6.73 -22.71
C GLU A 211 -1.98 -5.35 -22.75
N TYR A 212 -3.19 -5.23 -22.18
CA TYR A 212 -3.89 -3.94 -22.06
C TYR A 212 -3.12 -2.96 -21.16
N LYS A 213 -2.60 -3.43 -20.03
CA LYS A 213 -1.81 -2.60 -19.13
C LYS A 213 -0.55 -2.07 -19.78
N ALA A 214 0.14 -2.89 -20.56
CA ALA A 214 1.32 -2.48 -21.32
C ALA A 214 1.00 -1.37 -22.34
N VAL A 215 -0.11 -1.48 -23.07
CA VAL A 215 -0.55 -0.43 -24.01
C VAL A 215 -0.88 0.87 -23.26
N VAL A 216 -1.55 0.80 -22.11
CA VAL A 216 -1.86 1.99 -21.30
C VAL A 216 -0.59 2.62 -20.74
N GLU A 217 0.36 1.83 -20.26
CA GLU A 217 1.64 2.32 -19.73
C GLU A 217 2.47 3.00 -20.81
N ALA A 218 2.62 2.37 -21.98
CA ALA A 218 3.30 2.94 -23.14
C ALA A 218 2.62 4.24 -23.64
N SER A 219 1.27 4.27 -23.63
CA SER A 219 0.49 5.46 -23.98
C SER A 219 0.78 6.64 -23.01
N ARG A 220 0.91 6.35 -21.72
CA ARG A 220 1.25 7.37 -20.70
C ARG A 220 2.68 7.85 -20.83
N SER A 221 3.64 6.95 -20.99
CA SER A 221 5.07 7.30 -21.10
C SER A 221 5.37 8.11 -22.35
N THR A 222 4.73 7.79 -23.48
CA THR A 222 4.91 8.48 -24.76
C THR A 222 3.98 9.68 -24.95
N GLN A 223 3.00 9.88 -24.05
CA GLN A 223 1.93 10.90 -24.17
C GLN A 223 1.15 10.80 -25.49
N GLN A 224 1.00 9.59 -26.04
CA GLN A 224 0.26 9.32 -27.26
C GLN A 224 -1.01 8.55 -26.98
N ALA A 225 -2.07 8.80 -27.76
CA ALA A 225 -3.27 7.98 -27.68
C ALA A 225 -2.97 6.52 -28.06
N PRO A 226 -3.61 5.52 -27.40
CA PRO A 226 -3.34 4.10 -27.67
C PRO A 226 -3.43 3.71 -29.12
N LEU A 227 -4.41 4.25 -29.86
CA LEU A 227 -4.59 3.97 -31.29
C LEU A 227 -3.41 4.50 -32.12
N THR A 228 -2.97 5.73 -31.86
CA THR A 228 -1.81 6.35 -32.54
C THR A 228 -0.52 5.59 -32.25
N LEU A 229 -0.33 5.19 -30.99
CA LEU A 229 0.81 4.39 -30.56
C LEU A 229 0.87 3.05 -31.31
N LEU A 230 -0.24 2.31 -31.36
CA LEU A 230 -0.34 1.02 -32.02
C LEU A 230 -0.19 1.13 -33.55
N GLN A 231 -0.65 2.22 -34.16
CA GLN A 231 -0.42 2.50 -35.57
C GLN A 231 1.05 2.79 -35.84
N ARG A 232 1.71 3.60 -35.01
CA ARG A 232 3.15 3.89 -35.13
C ARG A 232 3.99 2.62 -34.95
N ALA A 233 3.61 1.76 -34.02
CA ALA A 233 4.26 0.48 -33.77
C ALA A 233 3.96 -0.59 -34.83
N GLY A 234 3.21 -0.26 -35.88
CA GLY A 234 2.93 -1.16 -36.99
C GLY A 234 1.92 -2.27 -36.69
N ALA A 235 1.20 -2.18 -35.56
CA ALA A 235 0.12 -3.11 -35.23
C ALA A 235 -1.11 -2.90 -36.13
N ILE A 236 -1.40 -1.66 -36.48
CA ILE A 236 -2.52 -1.25 -37.33
C ILE A 236 -1.94 -0.71 -38.64
N LYS A 237 -2.20 -1.39 -39.75
CA LYS A 237 -1.62 -1.04 -41.04
C LYS A 237 -2.31 0.15 -41.72
N SER A 238 -3.63 0.27 -41.56
CA SER A 238 -4.40 1.35 -42.16
C SER A 238 -5.73 1.59 -41.41
N PRO A 239 -6.34 2.79 -41.57
CA PRO A 239 -7.68 3.05 -41.04
C PRO A 239 -8.74 2.09 -41.62
N TYR A 240 -8.64 1.74 -42.91
CA TYR A 240 -9.53 0.77 -43.54
C TYR A 240 -9.46 -0.59 -42.83
N GLN A 241 -8.25 -1.11 -42.59
CA GLN A 241 -8.08 -2.38 -41.88
C GLN A 241 -8.66 -2.32 -40.47
N PHE A 242 -8.48 -1.21 -39.78
CA PHE A 242 -9.03 -1.02 -38.44
C PHE A 242 -10.57 -1.13 -38.45
N HIS A 243 -11.25 -0.39 -39.32
CA HIS A 243 -12.71 -0.41 -39.41
C HIS A 243 -13.25 -1.76 -39.88
N TRP A 244 -12.57 -2.38 -40.86
CA TRP A 244 -12.93 -3.72 -41.35
C TRP A 244 -12.82 -4.77 -40.25
N GLN A 245 -11.72 -4.77 -39.46
CA GLN A 245 -11.52 -5.70 -38.35
C GLN A 245 -12.50 -5.44 -37.23
N ARG A 246 -12.86 -4.19 -36.97
CA ARG A 246 -13.92 -3.85 -36.00
C ARG A 246 -15.26 -4.46 -36.42
N PHE A 247 -15.64 -4.30 -37.68
CA PHE A 247 -16.86 -4.88 -38.21
C PHE A 247 -16.88 -6.41 -38.06
N LEU A 248 -15.79 -7.08 -38.44
CA LEU A 248 -15.66 -8.52 -38.27
C LEU A 248 -15.74 -8.96 -36.79
N PHE A 249 -15.06 -8.26 -35.91
CA PHE A 249 -15.05 -8.57 -34.48
C PHE A 249 -16.43 -8.42 -33.82
N GLU A 250 -17.17 -7.40 -34.24
CA GLU A 250 -18.52 -7.12 -33.68
C GLU A 250 -19.59 -8.03 -34.23
N ASN A 251 -19.54 -8.35 -35.55
CA ASN A 251 -20.61 -9.07 -36.23
C ASN A 251 -20.32 -10.55 -36.47
N PHE A 252 -19.06 -10.95 -36.52
CA PHE A 252 -18.66 -12.33 -36.82
C PHE A 252 -17.77 -12.91 -35.71
N PRO A 253 -18.25 -13.02 -34.47
CA PRO A 253 -17.42 -13.47 -33.34
C PRO A 253 -16.96 -14.94 -33.47
N LYS A 254 -17.62 -15.73 -34.33
CA LYS A 254 -17.26 -17.14 -34.63
C LYS A 254 -16.44 -17.29 -35.92
N GLY A 255 -16.08 -16.17 -36.57
CA GLY A 255 -15.40 -16.15 -37.88
C GLY A 255 -16.39 -16.08 -39.07
N THR A 256 -15.84 -15.86 -40.26
CA THR A 256 -16.60 -15.69 -41.51
C THR A 256 -16.70 -16.98 -42.32
N ALA A 257 -16.12 -18.07 -41.83
CA ALA A 257 -16.19 -19.38 -42.51
C ALA A 257 -17.58 -19.99 -42.35
N PHE A 258 -18.02 -20.66 -43.38
CA PHE A 258 -19.22 -21.49 -43.30
C PHE A 258 -19.04 -22.65 -42.34
N ALA A 259 -20.15 -23.18 -41.81
CA ALA A 259 -20.10 -24.32 -40.91
C ALA A 259 -19.39 -25.52 -41.58
N PRO A 260 -18.56 -26.28 -40.85
CA PRO A 260 -17.95 -27.49 -41.38
C PRO A 260 -19.04 -28.46 -41.86
N GLY A 261 -18.88 -28.95 -43.07
CA GLY A 261 -19.85 -29.87 -43.69
C GLY A 261 -20.93 -29.20 -44.53
N LEU A 262 -20.97 -27.87 -44.63
CA LEU A 262 -21.83 -27.19 -45.61
C LEU A 262 -21.24 -27.39 -46.99
N ALA A 263 -21.90 -28.25 -47.78
CA ALA A 263 -21.58 -28.47 -49.18
C ALA A 263 -22.66 -27.83 -50.06
N ALA A 264 -22.25 -27.29 -51.20
CA ALA A 264 -23.22 -26.84 -52.20
C ALA A 264 -24.06 -28.04 -52.63
N PRO A 265 -25.39 -27.87 -52.79
CA PRO A 265 -26.23 -28.94 -53.31
C PRO A 265 -25.72 -29.32 -54.70
N ALA A 266 -25.77 -30.63 -55.03
CA ALA A 266 -25.45 -31.10 -56.35
C ALA A 266 -26.41 -30.47 -57.38
N ILE A 267 -25.87 -29.86 -58.42
CA ILE A 267 -26.66 -29.38 -59.52
C ILE A 267 -27.14 -30.63 -60.30
N THR A 268 -28.43 -30.93 -60.20
CA THR A 268 -29.02 -32.11 -60.78
C THR A 268 -29.72 -31.79 -62.17
N GLU A 269 -29.77 -30.53 -62.48
CA GLU A 269 -30.45 -30.05 -63.70
C GLU A 269 -29.49 -29.23 -64.56
N GLU A 270 -29.32 -29.64 -65.84
CA GLU A 270 -28.60 -28.84 -66.79
C GLU A 270 -29.52 -27.73 -67.33
N LEU A 271 -29.28 -26.52 -66.83
CA LEU A 271 -30.01 -25.36 -67.32
C LEU A 271 -29.35 -24.77 -68.56
N PRO A 272 -30.13 -24.37 -69.57
CA PRO A 272 -29.58 -23.75 -70.79
C PRO A 272 -28.92 -22.40 -70.42
N VAL A 273 -27.72 -22.19 -70.95
CA VAL A 273 -27.00 -20.91 -70.77
C VAL A 273 -27.66 -19.85 -71.63
N ALA A 274 -28.27 -18.85 -70.97
CA ALA A 274 -28.82 -17.70 -71.66
C ALA A 274 -27.69 -16.66 -71.93
N ASN A 275 -27.54 -16.20 -73.16
CA ASN A 275 -26.57 -15.17 -73.54
C ASN A 275 -27.18 -13.75 -73.26
N VAL A 276 -27.44 -13.46 -71.94
CA VAL A 276 -28.01 -12.17 -71.51
C VAL A 276 -27.15 -11.62 -70.41
N GLN A 277 -27.01 -10.29 -70.31
CA GLN A 277 -26.42 -9.63 -69.14
C GLN A 277 -27.46 -9.62 -68.09
N ALA A 278 -27.15 -10.25 -66.94
CA ALA A 278 -27.98 -10.27 -65.77
C ALA A 278 -27.31 -9.49 -64.62
N PHE A 279 -28.08 -8.69 -63.92
CA PHE A 279 -27.65 -7.97 -62.73
C PHE A 279 -28.53 -8.42 -61.57
N SER A 280 -27.93 -8.76 -60.46
CA SER A 280 -28.64 -8.95 -59.19
C SER A 280 -28.73 -7.60 -58.46
N ILE A 281 -29.91 -7.23 -58.07
CA ILE A 281 -30.13 -6.08 -57.18
C ILE A 281 -30.66 -6.66 -55.86
N ASP A 282 -29.77 -6.75 -54.91
CA ASP A 282 -30.12 -7.24 -53.57
C ASP A 282 -30.54 -6.07 -52.69
N ASP A 283 -31.63 -6.22 -52.00
CA ASP A 283 -32.07 -5.30 -50.96
C ASP A 283 -31.69 -5.84 -49.57
N SER A 284 -32.00 -5.07 -48.49
CA SER A 284 -31.69 -5.45 -47.13
C SER A 284 -32.43 -6.70 -46.61
N GLN A 285 -33.29 -7.30 -47.42
CA GLN A 285 -34.08 -8.49 -47.07
C GLN A 285 -33.66 -9.74 -47.87
N THR A 286 -32.82 -9.58 -48.89
CA THR A 286 -32.21 -10.69 -49.64
C THR A 286 -30.87 -11.04 -49.04
N THR A 287 -30.82 -12.10 -48.25
CA THR A 287 -29.58 -12.72 -47.76
C THR A 287 -29.44 -14.12 -48.32
#